data_9b5d8faba2b8e61d7a47c6953fcd02b4
#
_entry.id   9b5d8faba2b8e61d7a47c6953fcd02b4
#
_cell.length_a   1.000
_cell.length_b   1.000
_cell.length_c   1.000
_cell.angle_alpha   90.00
_cell.angle_beta   90.00
_cell.angle_gamma   90.00
#
_symmetry.space_group_name_H-M   'P 1'
#
loop_
_entity.id
_entity.type
_entity.pdbx_description
1 polymer ?
#
loop_
_entity_poly.entity_id
_entity_poly.type
_entity_poly.pdbx_seq_one_letter_code
_entity_poly.pdbx_strand_id
1 'polypeptide(L)'
;MKKRTKQYFTAVTIAAIMVSSYGTGVPTMAAKVTLPRTAKVVVGAKKVLKLKNNKRAVKWKVSKGKKYVKIVKKSKKSCTVKGIKKGNATVRAVIGAKKYSCKVKVTAKAKNKVGESKRPSVSPAPEVSKEPGSPSNNAAISTIKPTNAPSPEEKNDKGKLKLLISKLRAKGSTVSEDIQNEEEYQWENDVLTGIYWSDHIIGGTLDLNDFSGLKSVFVTHANLKSLDVSKCRNLTTLTCFDNELTTLDISECSNLQGLDCSANKLLKLDLSKCPNLLKLFCGGILKMPNLSRCPNLKTLYCESSGLTTLDLSECPNLTSLACEYNKLTTLDLSKCPNLESLYCRDNGLKTLDLSKCPNLKSLNCEENDLK
;
A
#
# COMPACT_ATOMS: atom_id res chain seq x y z
N MET A 1 -16.06 -20.25 9.83
CA MET A 1 -14.87 -19.41 10.07
C MET A 1 -13.52 -20.06 9.68
N LYS A 2 -13.35 -21.39 9.66
CA LYS A 2 -12.06 -22.05 9.31
C LYS A 2 -11.70 -22.07 7.79
N LYS A 3 -12.63 -21.84 6.86
CA LYS A 3 -12.35 -21.82 5.40
C LYS A 3 -11.78 -20.49 4.88
N ARG A 4 -12.03 -19.35 5.54
CA ARG A 4 -11.52 -18.04 5.12
C ARG A 4 -10.02 -17.85 5.37
N THR A 5 -9.47 -18.47 6.40
CA THR A 5 -8.05 -18.31 6.78
C THR A 5 -7.07 -18.98 5.81
N LYS A 6 -7.49 -20.00 5.04
CA LYS A 6 -6.62 -20.65 4.04
C LYS A 6 -6.48 -19.83 2.74
N GLN A 7 -7.49 -19.04 2.37
CA GLN A 7 -7.41 -18.17 1.16
C GLN A 7 -6.42 -17.01 1.31
N TYR A 8 -6.22 -16.50 2.54
CA TYR A 8 -5.28 -15.40 2.79
C TYR A 8 -3.80 -15.77 2.60
N PHE A 9 -3.42 -17.03 2.78
CA PHE A 9 -2.02 -17.46 2.66
C PHE A 9 -1.51 -17.46 1.21
N THR A 10 -2.36 -17.73 0.23
CA THR A 10 -1.99 -17.77 -1.19
C THR A 10 -1.83 -16.35 -1.74
N ALA A 11 -2.70 -15.42 -1.36
CA ALA A 11 -2.69 -14.05 -1.84
C ALA A 11 -1.49 -13.22 -1.33
N VAL A 12 -1.08 -13.41 -0.07
CA VAL A 12 0.11 -12.75 0.49
C VAL A 12 1.39 -13.21 -0.21
N THR A 13 1.44 -14.48 -0.67
CA THR A 13 2.57 -15.00 -1.45
C THR A 13 2.62 -14.39 -2.84
N ILE A 14 1.47 -14.08 -3.45
CA ILE A 14 1.35 -13.50 -4.79
C ILE A 14 1.78 -12.03 -4.82
N ALA A 15 1.38 -11.22 -3.84
CA ALA A 15 1.84 -9.83 -3.72
C ALA A 15 3.38 -9.74 -3.55
N ALA A 16 3.98 -10.68 -2.79
CA ALA A 16 5.44 -10.79 -2.67
C ALA A 16 6.13 -11.14 -4.01
N ILE A 17 5.45 -11.87 -4.90
CA ILE A 17 5.97 -12.22 -6.23
C ILE A 17 5.96 -11.01 -7.18
N MET A 18 4.98 -10.10 -7.06
CA MET A 18 4.98 -8.87 -7.87
C MET A 18 6.21 -7.99 -7.60
N VAL A 19 6.61 -7.84 -6.34
CA VAL A 19 7.80 -7.06 -5.97
C VAL A 19 9.10 -7.72 -6.45
N SER A 20 9.13 -9.07 -6.56
CA SER A 20 10.33 -9.81 -6.95
C SER A 20 10.51 -10.01 -8.45
N SER A 21 9.48 -9.77 -9.28
CA SER A 21 9.51 -10.13 -10.69
C SER A 21 9.57 -8.96 -11.69
N TYR A 22 9.88 -7.74 -11.24
CA TYR A 22 10.31 -6.65 -12.13
C TYR A 22 11.80 -6.78 -12.49
N GLY A 23 12.20 -7.96 -12.98
CA GLY A 23 13.56 -8.24 -13.39
C GLY A 23 13.70 -8.34 -14.90
N THR A 24 13.95 -7.23 -15.58
CA THR A 24 14.75 -7.24 -16.79
C THR A 24 16.22 -7.24 -16.35
N GLY A 25 16.89 -8.38 -16.45
CA GLY A 25 18.36 -8.47 -16.51
C GLY A 25 19.20 -7.86 -15.37
N VAL A 26 18.63 -7.58 -14.19
CA VAL A 26 19.41 -7.17 -13.02
C VAL A 26 19.69 -8.42 -12.18
N PRO A 27 20.97 -8.71 -11.84
CA PRO A 27 21.28 -9.82 -10.95
C PRO A 27 20.44 -9.69 -9.69
N THR A 28 19.85 -10.78 -9.22
CA THR A 28 19.09 -10.85 -7.97
C THR A 28 19.96 -10.32 -6.85
N MET A 29 19.87 -9.02 -6.57
CA MET A 29 20.48 -8.45 -5.39
C MET A 29 19.76 -9.09 -4.21
N ALA A 30 20.46 -9.97 -3.50
CA ALA A 30 20.01 -10.49 -2.22
C ALA A 30 19.48 -9.32 -1.40
N ALA A 31 18.21 -9.39 -0.98
CA ALA A 31 17.52 -8.28 -0.35
C ALA A 31 18.40 -7.63 0.72
N LYS A 32 18.71 -6.35 0.53
CA LYS A 32 19.70 -5.60 1.32
C LYS A 32 19.28 -5.59 2.79
N VAL A 33 20.20 -5.97 3.67
CA VAL A 33 19.95 -5.87 5.11
C VAL A 33 19.81 -4.39 5.49
N THR A 34 18.69 -4.03 6.11
CA THR A 34 18.42 -2.64 6.51
C THR A 34 18.10 -2.51 8.00
N LEU A 35 18.43 -1.35 8.56
CA LEU A 35 18.07 -0.91 9.91
C LEU A 35 17.54 0.52 9.79
N PRO A 36 16.42 0.89 10.47
CA PRO A 36 15.92 2.25 10.43
C PRO A 36 17.03 3.27 10.72
N ARG A 37 17.13 4.32 9.90
CA ARG A 37 18.19 5.36 10.08
C ARG A 37 17.97 6.17 11.34
N THR A 38 16.69 6.38 11.72
CA THR A 38 16.30 7.15 12.90
C THR A 38 15.24 6.42 13.73
N ALA A 39 15.13 6.76 15.02
CA ALA A 39 14.03 6.34 15.88
C ALA A 39 13.80 7.37 16.98
N LYS A 40 12.54 7.57 17.38
CA LYS A 40 12.16 8.38 18.53
C LYS A 40 11.75 7.46 19.68
N VAL A 41 12.12 7.78 20.91
CA VAL A 41 11.70 7.08 22.14
C VAL A 41 11.53 8.08 23.27
N VAL A 42 10.47 7.93 24.07
CA VAL A 42 10.23 8.77 25.23
C VAL A 42 11.06 8.24 26.42
N VAL A 43 11.50 9.11 27.33
CA VAL A 43 12.18 8.70 28.57
C VAL A 43 11.29 7.71 29.32
N GLY A 44 11.88 6.58 29.72
CA GLY A 44 11.19 5.45 30.38
C GLY A 44 10.56 4.45 29.41
N ALA A 45 10.19 4.86 28.21
CA ALA A 45 9.57 3.97 27.22
C ALA A 45 10.56 3.05 26.51
N LYS A 46 10.04 1.96 25.95
CA LYS A 46 10.80 1.00 25.15
C LYS A 46 10.45 1.15 23.66
N LYS A 47 11.44 0.99 22.78
CA LYS A 47 11.27 0.95 21.32
C LYS A 47 12.02 -0.22 20.74
N VAL A 48 11.37 -0.95 19.83
CA VAL A 48 12.03 -2.06 19.11
C VAL A 48 12.61 -1.52 17.81
N LEU A 49 13.91 -1.77 17.59
CA LEU A 49 14.60 -1.53 16.33
C LEU A 49 14.71 -2.86 15.59
N LYS A 50 14.01 -3.00 14.46
CA LYS A 50 14.00 -4.24 13.65
C LYS A 50 15.04 -4.16 12.55
N LEU A 51 15.70 -5.27 12.28
CA LEU A 51 16.63 -5.46 11.17
C LEU A 51 15.93 -6.31 10.12
N LYS A 52 15.66 -5.73 8.95
CA LYS A 52 15.02 -6.45 7.84
C LYS A 52 16.06 -7.30 7.08
N ASN A 53 15.63 -8.37 6.45
CA ASN A 53 16.42 -9.23 5.56
C ASN A 53 17.72 -9.80 6.16
N ASN A 54 17.80 -9.98 7.48
CA ASN A 54 18.96 -10.54 8.13
C ASN A 54 18.74 -11.98 8.61
N LYS A 55 19.58 -12.89 8.10
CA LYS A 55 19.65 -14.31 8.55
C LYS A 55 20.88 -14.60 9.42
N ARG A 56 21.83 -13.67 9.55
CA ARG A 56 23.12 -13.86 10.25
C ARG A 56 23.05 -13.38 11.69
N ALA A 57 24.06 -13.80 12.49
CA ALA A 57 24.24 -13.31 13.86
C ALA A 57 24.54 -11.81 13.88
N VAL A 58 24.00 -11.09 14.87
CA VAL A 58 24.10 -9.64 15.00
C VAL A 58 24.64 -9.23 16.35
N LYS A 59 25.69 -8.41 16.35
CA LYS A 59 26.18 -7.74 17.57
C LYS A 59 25.56 -6.35 17.66
N TRP A 60 24.69 -6.14 18.66
CA TRP A 60 24.04 -4.85 18.91
C TRP A 60 24.80 -4.06 19.96
N LYS A 61 25.05 -2.76 19.70
CA LYS A 61 25.69 -1.86 20.67
C LYS A 61 25.18 -0.43 20.53
N VAL A 62 25.16 0.33 21.64
CA VAL A 62 25.05 1.79 21.61
C VAL A 62 26.44 2.34 21.31
N SER A 63 26.64 2.97 20.17
CA SER A 63 27.94 3.46 19.71
C SER A 63 28.23 4.90 20.14
N LYS A 64 27.18 5.71 20.32
CA LYS A 64 27.22 7.09 20.85
C LYS A 64 26.04 7.31 21.77
N GLY A 65 26.16 8.17 22.77
CA GLY A 65 25.06 8.58 23.63
C GLY A 65 24.56 7.50 24.60
N LYS A 66 25.42 6.65 25.14
CA LYS A 66 25.05 5.59 26.10
C LYS A 66 24.24 6.08 27.29
N LYS A 67 24.44 7.33 27.76
CA LYS A 67 23.70 7.95 28.86
C LYS A 67 22.22 8.27 28.52
N TYR A 68 21.85 8.26 27.25
CA TYR A 68 20.48 8.58 26.81
C TYR A 68 19.63 7.34 26.50
N VAL A 69 20.29 6.20 26.16
CA VAL A 69 19.63 4.96 25.72
C VAL A 69 20.34 3.73 26.26
N LYS A 70 19.57 2.74 26.71
CA LYS A 70 20.06 1.40 27.08
C LYS A 70 19.39 0.35 26.20
N ILE A 71 20.15 -0.63 25.70
CA ILE A 71 19.60 -1.82 25.05
C ILE A 71 19.16 -2.78 26.14
N VAL A 72 17.87 -3.19 26.12
CA VAL A 72 17.26 -4.05 27.15
C VAL A 72 16.97 -5.46 26.64
N LYS A 73 16.87 -5.67 25.32
CA LYS A 73 16.71 -7.00 24.70
C LYS A 73 17.40 -7.00 23.34
N LYS A 74 17.98 -8.15 22.95
CA LYS A 74 18.68 -8.37 21.67
C LYS A 74 18.24 -9.67 21.04
N SER A 75 18.14 -9.71 19.70
CA SER A 75 17.93 -10.92 18.91
C SER A 75 18.69 -10.83 17.58
N LYS A 76 18.64 -11.89 16.76
CA LYS A 76 19.20 -11.89 15.40
C LYS A 76 18.51 -10.87 14.46
N LYS A 77 17.26 -10.49 14.76
CA LYS A 77 16.44 -9.62 13.88
C LYS A 77 16.08 -8.28 14.51
N SER A 78 16.33 -8.07 15.81
CA SER A 78 15.92 -6.82 16.47
C SER A 78 16.70 -6.55 17.75
N CYS A 79 16.67 -5.29 18.21
CA CYS A 79 16.99 -4.95 19.59
C CYS A 79 15.93 -4.01 20.17
N THR A 80 15.63 -4.17 21.46
CA THR A 80 14.77 -3.25 22.20
C THR A 80 15.63 -2.25 22.95
N VAL A 81 15.40 -0.97 22.73
CA VAL A 81 16.05 0.14 23.43
C VAL A 81 15.07 0.79 24.40
N LYS A 82 15.56 1.23 25.56
CA LYS A 82 14.83 2.03 26.55
C LYS A 82 15.43 3.42 26.62
N GLY A 83 14.61 4.47 26.53
CA GLY A 83 15.01 5.87 26.74
C GLY A 83 15.33 6.10 28.22
N ILE A 84 16.51 6.65 28.50
CA ILE A 84 16.98 6.90 29.88
C ILE A 84 16.85 8.39 30.21
N LYS A 85 17.39 9.27 29.37
CA LYS A 85 17.40 10.72 29.54
C LYS A 85 17.22 11.40 28.18
N LYS A 86 16.60 12.60 28.14
CA LYS A 86 16.44 13.40 26.90
C LYS A 86 17.82 13.62 26.24
N GLY A 87 17.91 13.35 24.94
CA GLY A 87 19.12 13.51 24.16
C GLY A 87 19.19 12.56 22.97
N ASN A 88 20.34 12.54 22.29
CA ASN A 88 20.57 11.78 21.09
C ASN A 88 21.54 10.62 21.33
N ALA A 89 21.23 9.46 20.78
CA ALA A 89 22.09 8.27 20.82
C ALA A 89 22.21 7.65 19.42
N THR A 90 23.20 6.79 19.23
CA THR A 90 23.32 5.98 18.02
C THR A 90 23.43 4.52 18.42
N VAL A 91 22.49 3.70 17.92
CA VAL A 91 22.49 2.25 18.07
C VAL A 91 23.02 1.62 16.79
N ARG A 92 23.91 0.64 16.92
CA ARG A 92 24.52 -0.09 15.79
C ARG A 92 24.21 -1.57 15.85
N ALA A 93 23.83 -2.12 14.69
CA ALA A 93 23.88 -3.54 14.40
C ALA A 93 25.14 -3.86 13.60
N VAL A 94 25.93 -4.82 14.03
CA VAL A 94 27.14 -5.28 13.35
C VAL A 94 26.94 -6.71 12.89
N ILE A 95 27.11 -6.94 11.58
CA ILE A 95 26.91 -8.24 10.91
C ILE A 95 28.16 -8.51 10.07
N GLY A 96 29.06 -9.37 10.58
CA GLY A 96 30.41 -9.49 10.00
C GLY A 96 31.11 -8.14 10.00
N ALA A 97 31.68 -7.73 8.87
CA ALA A 97 32.34 -6.43 8.70
C ALA A 97 31.37 -5.24 8.51
N LYS A 98 30.09 -5.49 8.17
CA LYS A 98 29.11 -4.44 7.87
C LYS A 98 28.50 -3.86 9.15
N LYS A 99 28.34 -2.54 9.16
CA LYS A 99 27.79 -1.77 10.30
C LYS A 99 26.56 -1.00 9.85
N TYR A 100 25.42 -1.19 10.52
CA TYR A 100 24.15 -0.50 10.30
C TYR A 100 23.88 0.39 11.51
N SER A 101 23.50 1.65 11.31
CA SER A 101 23.34 2.63 12.38
C SER A 101 21.96 3.22 12.39
N CYS A 102 21.36 3.35 13.58
CA CYS A 102 20.11 4.06 13.83
C CYS A 102 20.39 5.22 14.80
N LYS A 103 20.06 6.45 14.42
CA LYS A 103 20.07 7.63 15.31
C LYS A 103 18.82 7.60 16.16
N VAL A 104 18.94 7.55 17.49
CA VAL A 104 17.80 7.49 18.42
C VAL A 104 17.70 8.83 19.15
N LYS A 105 16.58 9.55 18.93
CA LYS A 105 16.23 10.77 19.67
C LYS A 105 15.36 10.39 20.86
N VAL A 106 15.82 10.69 22.09
CA VAL A 106 15.05 10.49 23.31
C VAL A 106 14.41 11.82 23.71
N THR A 107 13.08 11.85 23.82
CA THR A 107 12.27 13.02 24.19
C THR A 107 11.83 12.92 25.65
N ALA A 108 11.54 14.04 26.29
CA ALA A 108 10.99 14.07 27.65
C ALA A 108 9.59 13.42 27.67
N LYS A 109 9.20 12.86 28.83
CA LYS A 109 7.82 12.45 29.08
C LYS A 109 6.98 13.73 29.23
N ALA A 110 5.84 13.85 28.54
CA ALA A 110 4.93 14.97 28.71
C ALA A 110 4.50 15.07 30.17
N LYS A 111 4.64 16.25 30.79
CA LYS A 111 4.06 16.52 32.12
C LYS A 111 2.55 16.73 31.89
N ASN A 112 1.73 15.82 32.39
CA ASN A 112 0.30 16.09 32.53
C ASN A 112 0.14 17.28 33.48
N LYS A 113 -0.30 18.43 32.99
CA LYS A 113 -0.87 19.46 33.83
C LYS A 113 -2.23 18.91 34.28
N VAL A 114 -2.30 18.48 35.52
CA VAL A 114 -3.56 18.31 36.24
C VAL A 114 -4.06 19.73 36.50
N GLY A 115 -5.07 20.14 35.75
CA GLY A 115 -5.79 21.38 36.00
C GLY A 115 -6.76 21.13 37.16
N GLU A 116 -6.56 21.83 38.27
CA GLU A 116 -7.53 21.95 39.36
C GLU A 116 -8.81 22.56 38.82
N SER A 117 -9.89 21.80 38.90
CA SER A 117 -11.26 22.26 38.69
C SER A 117 -11.69 23.10 39.87
N LYS A 118 -11.79 24.42 39.71
CA LYS A 118 -12.61 25.28 40.59
C LYS A 118 -14.02 25.35 40.02
N ARG A 119 -14.95 24.82 40.79
CA ARG A 119 -16.41 24.84 40.60
C ARG A 119 -16.93 26.27 40.82
N PRO A 120 -17.75 26.86 39.93
CA PRO A 120 -18.51 28.07 40.27
C PRO A 120 -19.81 27.71 40.95
N SER A 121 -20.12 28.45 41.99
CA SER A 121 -21.37 28.47 42.76
C SER A 121 -22.52 29.10 41.99
N VAL A 122 -23.72 28.65 42.33
CA VAL A 122 -25.02 28.88 41.70
C VAL A 122 -25.66 30.16 42.21
N SER A 123 -26.38 30.86 41.31
CA SER A 123 -27.69 31.54 41.43
C SER A 123 -27.75 33.01 41.88
N PRO A 124 -28.83 33.78 41.62
CA PRO A 124 -29.98 33.55 40.74
C PRO A 124 -30.31 34.75 39.78
N ALA A 125 -31.28 34.55 38.91
CA ALA A 125 -31.90 35.56 38.08
C ALA A 125 -32.89 36.45 38.89
N PRO A 126 -33.27 37.67 38.40
CA PRO A 126 -34.63 37.80 37.88
C PRO A 126 -34.84 38.77 36.68
N GLU A 127 -35.88 38.44 35.90
CA GLU A 127 -36.98 39.20 35.29
C GLU A 127 -36.76 40.42 34.38
N VAL A 128 -37.21 40.25 33.16
CA VAL A 128 -38.19 40.92 32.28
C VAL A 128 -38.36 42.47 32.39
N SER A 129 -38.13 43.20 31.26
CA SER A 129 -39.17 44.02 30.63
C SER A 129 -38.68 44.85 29.41
N LYS A 130 -39.44 44.67 28.28
CA LYS A 130 -39.89 45.68 27.33
C LYS A 130 -38.94 46.44 26.40
N GLU A 131 -39.09 46.18 25.10
CA GLU A 131 -38.87 47.08 23.96
C GLU A 131 -39.64 48.43 24.09
N PRO A 132 -39.39 49.49 23.24
CA PRO A 132 -39.03 49.46 21.80
C PRO A 132 -38.09 50.63 21.36
N GLY A 133 -37.59 50.57 20.13
CA GLY A 133 -37.12 51.77 19.43
C GLY A 133 -35.93 51.58 18.47
N SER A 134 -36.16 51.36 17.20
CA SER A 134 -35.17 51.66 16.13
C SER A 134 -34.97 53.17 15.98
N PRO A 135 -33.77 53.65 15.55
CA PRO A 135 -33.43 53.60 14.12
C PRO A 135 -31.95 53.43 13.77
N SER A 136 -31.76 52.83 12.61
CA SER A 136 -30.71 53.08 11.61
C SER A 136 -29.38 53.72 12.05
N ASN A 137 -28.27 52.98 11.83
CA ASN A 137 -27.12 53.56 11.13
C ASN A 137 -26.19 52.44 10.58
N ASN A 138 -25.86 52.60 9.32
CA ASN A 138 -24.88 51.87 8.55
C ASN A 138 -23.51 51.84 9.29
N ALA A 139 -22.99 50.63 9.51
CA ALA A 139 -21.55 50.40 9.66
C ALA A 139 -21.20 49.11 8.95
N ALA A 140 -20.27 49.25 8.03
CA ALA A 140 -19.77 48.26 7.10
C ALA A 140 -19.47 46.92 7.75
N ILE A 141 -20.17 45.87 7.32
CA ILE A 141 -19.76 44.50 7.56
C ILE A 141 -18.56 44.23 6.62
N SER A 142 -17.37 44.32 7.20
CA SER A 142 -16.15 43.82 6.60
C SER A 142 -16.30 42.30 6.42
N THR A 143 -16.71 41.89 5.22
CA THR A 143 -16.64 40.50 4.75
C THR A 143 -15.18 40.08 4.75
N ILE A 144 -14.76 39.38 5.78
CA ILE A 144 -13.52 38.62 5.79
C ILE A 144 -13.70 37.47 4.81
N LYS A 145 -13.30 37.71 3.56
CA LYS A 145 -13.13 36.71 2.53
C LYS A 145 -11.95 35.82 2.97
N PRO A 146 -12.08 34.51 3.11
CA PRO A 146 -10.93 33.66 3.36
C PRO A 146 -10.15 33.51 2.07
N THR A 147 -9.23 34.43 1.81
CA THR A 147 -8.24 34.34 0.75
C THR A 147 -6.96 33.72 1.35
N ASN A 148 -6.96 32.43 1.54
CA ASN A 148 -5.73 31.68 1.66
C ASN A 148 -5.47 30.99 0.33
N ALA A 149 -4.90 31.70 -0.63
CA ALA A 149 -4.20 31.07 -1.74
C ALA A 149 -3.08 30.22 -1.11
N PRO A 150 -2.94 28.93 -1.52
CA PRO A 150 -1.93 28.04 -0.95
C PRO A 150 -0.55 28.65 -1.14
N SER A 151 0.28 28.56 -0.09
CA SER A 151 1.65 29.05 -0.11
C SER A 151 2.46 28.34 -1.22
N PRO A 152 3.57 28.93 -1.73
CA PRO A 152 4.41 28.28 -2.70
C PRO A 152 4.91 26.88 -2.26
N GLU A 153 5.09 26.65 -0.96
CA GLU A 153 5.47 25.36 -0.38
C GLU A 153 4.32 24.33 -0.43
N GLU A 154 3.06 24.76 -0.39
CA GLU A 154 1.90 23.88 -0.52
C GLU A 154 1.62 23.46 -1.97
N LYS A 155 2.23 24.13 -2.96
CA LYS A 155 2.03 23.83 -4.39
C LYS A 155 2.91 22.70 -4.91
N ASN A 156 4.02 22.38 -4.24
CA ASN A 156 4.88 21.27 -4.64
C ASN A 156 4.39 19.93 -4.06
N ASP A 157 4.90 18.80 -4.57
CA ASP A 157 4.47 17.47 -4.16
C ASP A 157 4.69 17.21 -2.67
N LYS A 158 5.74 17.78 -2.06
CA LYS A 158 6.00 17.64 -0.61
C LYS A 158 4.90 18.30 0.23
N GLY A 159 4.47 19.51 -0.16
CA GLY A 159 3.38 20.23 0.52
C GLY A 159 2.04 19.53 0.33
N LYS A 160 1.71 19.13 -0.91
CA LYS A 160 0.50 18.35 -1.22
C LYS A 160 0.44 17.04 -0.44
N LEU A 161 1.56 16.30 -0.35
CA LEU A 161 1.64 15.04 0.38
C LEU A 161 1.44 15.25 1.89
N LYS A 162 2.07 16.27 2.49
CA LYS A 162 1.85 16.62 3.91
C LYS A 162 0.38 16.93 4.18
N LEU A 163 -0.27 17.69 3.30
CA LEU A 163 -1.69 18.02 3.41
C LEU A 163 -2.57 16.76 3.30
N LEU A 164 -2.30 15.88 2.33
CA LEU A 164 -3.00 14.61 2.18
C LEU A 164 -2.84 13.75 3.44
N ILE A 165 -1.62 13.56 3.92
CA ILE A 165 -1.32 12.79 5.14
C ILE A 165 -2.08 13.37 6.34
N SER A 166 -2.08 14.71 6.51
CA SER A 166 -2.81 15.36 7.60
C SER A 166 -4.31 15.06 7.55
N LYS A 167 -4.92 15.15 6.35
CA LYS A 167 -6.34 14.80 6.13
C LYS A 167 -6.64 13.33 6.44
N LEU A 168 -5.77 12.41 6.02
CA LEU A 168 -5.93 10.98 6.29
C LEU A 168 -5.80 10.66 7.77
N ARG A 169 -4.81 11.25 8.45
CA ARG A 169 -4.57 11.04 9.88
C ARG A 169 -5.67 11.64 10.76
N ALA A 170 -6.26 12.74 10.34
CA ALA A 170 -7.45 13.30 11.00
C ALA A 170 -8.65 12.34 10.96
N LYS A 171 -8.67 11.41 9.98
CA LYS A 171 -9.66 10.33 9.85
C LYS A 171 -9.21 9.00 10.48
N GLY A 172 -8.11 9.00 11.25
CA GLY A 172 -7.59 7.82 11.95
C GLY A 172 -6.58 6.97 11.16
N SER A 173 -6.10 7.44 10.01
CA SER A 173 -5.08 6.71 9.25
C SER A 173 -3.76 6.60 10.00
N THR A 174 -3.02 5.53 9.71
CA THR A 174 -1.72 5.21 10.32
C THR A 174 -0.52 5.52 9.43
N VAL A 175 -0.73 6.13 8.25
CA VAL A 175 0.36 6.52 7.33
C VAL A 175 1.38 7.43 8.02
N SER A 176 2.64 7.33 7.64
CA SER A 176 3.72 8.09 8.26
C SER A 176 3.62 9.59 7.94
N GLU A 177 3.86 10.43 8.95
CA GLU A 177 4.03 11.87 8.75
C GLU A 177 5.42 12.23 8.21
N ASP A 178 6.37 11.30 8.30
CA ASP A 178 7.74 11.48 7.81
C ASP A 178 7.78 11.23 6.31
N ILE A 179 7.59 12.26 5.50
CA ILE A 179 7.64 12.18 4.04
C ILE A 179 9.03 11.82 3.48
N GLN A 180 10.04 11.68 4.34
CA GLN A 180 11.36 11.14 4.00
C GLN A 180 11.48 9.65 4.36
N ASN A 181 10.38 9.01 4.72
CA ASN A 181 10.35 7.58 4.96
C ASN A 181 10.44 6.81 3.63
N GLU A 182 11.64 6.40 3.24
CA GLU A 182 11.91 5.67 2.00
C GLU A 182 11.15 4.31 1.90
N GLU A 183 10.54 3.84 3.00
CA GLU A 183 9.70 2.63 2.99
C GLU A 183 8.28 2.94 2.50
N GLU A 184 7.83 4.20 2.61
CA GLU A 184 6.49 4.63 2.20
C GLU A 184 6.48 5.57 1.00
N TYR A 185 7.60 6.27 0.73
CA TYR A 185 7.65 7.29 -0.32
C TYR A 185 8.91 7.19 -1.16
N GLN A 186 8.76 7.32 -2.47
CA GLN A 186 9.86 7.47 -3.42
C GLN A 186 9.82 8.85 -4.07
N TRP A 187 10.99 9.46 -4.19
CA TRP A 187 11.19 10.80 -4.72
C TRP A 187 12.25 10.82 -5.81
N GLU A 188 11.98 11.52 -6.92
CA GLU A 188 12.94 11.81 -7.97
C GLU A 188 12.90 13.34 -8.25
N ASN A 189 13.99 14.05 -7.98
CA ASN A 189 14.09 15.51 -8.19
C ASN A 189 12.91 16.30 -7.57
N ASP A 190 12.58 15.99 -6.30
CA ASP A 190 11.47 16.58 -5.55
C ASP A 190 10.05 16.24 -6.05
N VAL A 191 9.94 15.39 -7.07
CA VAL A 191 8.68 14.84 -7.55
C VAL A 191 8.39 13.50 -6.82
N LEU A 192 7.17 13.32 -6.34
CA LEU A 192 6.74 12.07 -5.72
C LEU A 192 6.48 11.02 -6.81
N THR A 193 7.29 9.96 -6.82
CA THR A 193 7.20 8.89 -7.82
C THR A 193 6.68 7.57 -7.27
N GLY A 194 6.64 7.40 -5.96
CA GLY A 194 6.12 6.17 -5.35
C GLY A 194 5.45 6.39 -4.01
N ILE A 195 4.33 5.68 -3.80
CA ILE A 195 3.59 5.57 -2.54
C ILE A 195 3.46 4.09 -2.18
N TYR A 196 3.82 3.72 -0.94
CA TYR A 196 3.82 2.34 -0.44
C TYR A 196 3.11 2.28 0.92
N TRP A 197 1.78 2.24 0.90
CA TRP A 197 0.91 2.23 2.08
C TRP A 197 0.21 0.87 2.23
N SER A 198 1.01 -0.17 2.50
CA SER A 198 0.50 -1.51 2.80
C SER A 198 0.19 -1.63 4.29
N ASP A 199 -0.93 -2.25 4.62
CA ASP A 199 -1.41 -2.47 6.00
C ASP A 199 -1.67 -1.17 6.80
N HIS A 200 -1.84 -0.03 6.10
CA HIS A 200 -2.29 1.21 6.71
C HIS A 200 -3.81 1.34 6.60
N ILE A 201 -4.48 1.57 7.71
CA ILE A 201 -5.91 1.89 7.68
C ILE A 201 -6.07 3.29 7.10
N ILE A 202 -6.57 3.39 5.89
CA ILE A 202 -6.85 4.66 5.23
C ILE A 202 -8.37 4.90 5.23
N GLY A 203 -9.13 3.90 4.80
CA GLY A 203 -10.59 3.93 4.71
C GLY A 203 -11.14 4.94 3.71
N GLY A 204 -12.40 4.79 3.33
CA GLY A 204 -13.10 5.75 2.48
C GLY A 204 -12.43 5.97 1.12
N THR A 205 -12.19 7.23 0.75
CA THR A 205 -11.66 7.65 -0.56
C THR A 205 -10.23 8.12 -0.44
N LEU A 206 -9.37 7.64 -1.34
CA LEU A 206 -8.02 8.12 -1.56
C LEU A 206 -7.92 8.73 -2.97
N ASP A 207 -7.59 10.01 -3.04
CA ASP A 207 -7.34 10.75 -4.27
C ASP A 207 -5.84 11.04 -4.40
N LEU A 208 -5.24 10.58 -5.50
CA LEU A 208 -3.82 10.76 -5.80
C LEU A 208 -3.57 11.62 -7.06
N ASN A 209 -4.60 12.26 -7.60
CA ASN A 209 -4.52 13.03 -8.85
C ASN A 209 -3.62 14.26 -8.80
N ASP A 210 -3.31 14.74 -7.60
CA ASP A 210 -2.36 15.84 -7.40
C ASP A 210 -0.90 15.45 -7.67
N PHE A 211 -0.61 14.14 -7.84
CA PHE A 211 0.75 13.60 -7.97
C PHE A 211 1.00 13.01 -9.35
N SER A 212 1.11 13.88 -10.36
CA SER A 212 1.31 13.47 -11.76
C SER A 212 2.60 12.69 -12.02
N GLY A 213 3.58 12.77 -11.12
CA GLY A 213 4.85 12.05 -11.21
C GLY A 213 4.81 10.59 -10.75
N LEU A 214 3.69 10.13 -10.18
CA LEU A 214 3.60 8.78 -9.64
C LEU A 214 3.83 7.70 -10.71
N LYS A 215 4.80 6.83 -10.42
CA LYS A 215 5.15 5.63 -11.19
C LYS A 215 4.68 4.35 -10.51
N SER A 216 4.64 4.34 -9.17
CA SER A 216 4.31 3.17 -8.37
C SER A 216 3.38 3.52 -7.22
N VAL A 217 2.23 2.85 -7.14
CA VAL A 217 1.27 2.98 -6.05
C VAL A 217 0.96 1.59 -5.48
N PHE A 218 1.22 1.42 -4.19
CA PHE A 218 0.91 0.22 -3.41
C PHE A 218 0.07 0.63 -2.21
N VAL A 219 -1.22 0.32 -2.27
CA VAL A 219 -2.19 0.64 -1.21
C VAL A 219 -3.04 -0.61 -0.95
N THR A 220 -2.49 -1.52 -0.14
CA THR A 220 -3.08 -2.84 0.13
C THR A 220 -3.60 -2.94 1.56
N HIS A 221 -4.68 -3.71 1.78
CA HIS A 221 -5.30 -3.91 3.10
C HIS A 221 -5.67 -2.58 3.80
N ALA A 222 -6.10 -1.58 3.02
CA ALA A 222 -6.29 -0.21 3.49
C ALA A 222 -7.76 0.16 3.75
N ASN A 223 -8.70 -0.78 3.55
CA ASN A 223 -10.15 -0.58 3.65
C ASN A 223 -10.66 0.56 2.76
N LEU A 224 -10.05 0.75 1.58
CA LEU A 224 -10.47 1.78 0.61
C LEU A 224 -11.77 1.38 -0.06
N LYS A 225 -12.71 2.32 -0.10
CA LYS A 225 -13.96 2.23 -0.89
C LYS A 225 -13.81 2.85 -2.27
N SER A 226 -12.89 3.82 -2.42
CA SER A 226 -12.59 4.48 -3.69
C SER A 226 -11.11 4.84 -3.74
N LEU A 227 -10.51 4.63 -4.91
CA LEU A 227 -9.14 5.04 -5.24
C LEU A 227 -9.20 5.80 -6.56
N ASP A 228 -8.75 7.05 -6.53
CA ASP A 228 -8.70 7.89 -7.72
C ASP A 228 -7.24 8.09 -8.15
N VAL A 229 -6.90 7.52 -9.29
CA VAL A 229 -5.61 7.62 -10.00
C VAL A 229 -5.82 8.07 -11.45
N SER A 230 -6.99 8.61 -11.78
CA SER A 230 -7.40 8.91 -13.15
C SER A 230 -6.51 9.93 -13.86
N LYS A 231 -5.66 10.68 -13.12
CA LYS A 231 -4.67 11.61 -13.70
C LYS A 231 -3.21 11.14 -13.55
N CYS A 232 -2.99 9.92 -13.05
CA CYS A 232 -1.65 9.39 -12.83
C CYS A 232 -1.06 8.74 -14.10
N ARG A 233 -0.84 9.55 -15.14
CA ARG A 233 -0.42 9.11 -16.50
C ARG A 233 0.93 8.39 -16.55
N ASN A 234 1.80 8.63 -15.58
CA ASN A 234 3.11 7.99 -15.49
C ASN A 234 3.10 6.66 -14.73
N LEU A 235 1.91 6.21 -14.29
CA LEU A 235 1.78 5.02 -13.47
C LEU A 235 2.17 3.77 -14.27
N THR A 236 3.17 3.04 -13.77
CA THR A 236 3.63 1.77 -14.33
C THR A 236 3.19 0.58 -13.48
N THR A 237 2.98 0.81 -12.18
CA THR A 237 2.57 -0.23 -11.24
C THR A 237 1.49 0.29 -10.31
N LEU A 238 0.38 -0.43 -10.26
CA LEU A 238 -0.70 -0.20 -9.31
C LEU A 238 -1.03 -1.49 -8.58
N THR A 239 -0.91 -1.47 -7.25
CA THR A 239 -1.34 -2.56 -6.38
C THR A 239 -2.32 -1.99 -5.36
N CYS A 240 -3.59 -2.34 -5.51
CA CYS A 240 -4.68 -1.99 -4.61
C CYS A 240 -5.39 -3.23 -4.05
N PHE A 241 -4.64 -4.32 -3.90
CA PHE A 241 -5.09 -5.61 -3.38
C PHE A 241 -5.75 -5.49 -2.00
N ASP A 242 -6.78 -6.30 -1.78
CA ASP A 242 -7.53 -6.41 -0.53
C ASP A 242 -8.02 -5.04 0.00
N ASN A 243 -8.96 -4.48 -0.78
CA ASN A 243 -9.70 -3.28 -0.44
C ASN A 243 -11.21 -3.49 -0.70
N GLU A 244 -12.00 -2.43 -0.60
CA GLU A 244 -13.45 -2.45 -0.82
C GLU A 244 -13.87 -1.72 -2.11
N LEU A 245 -12.97 -1.65 -3.10
CA LEU A 245 -13.22 -0.91 -4.34
C LEU A 245 -14.33 -1.56 -5.15
N THR A 246 -15.31 -0.76 -5.58
CA THR A 246 -16.38 -1.18 -6.50
C THR A 246 -16.13 -0.77 -7.94
N THR A 247 -15.29 0.24 -8.13
CA THR A 247 -14.83 0.76 -9.43
C THR A 247 -13.35 1.10 -9.34
N LEU A 248 -12.66 1.05 -10.49
CA LEU A 248 -11.28 1.50 -10.63
C LEU A 248 -11.14 2.12 -12.02
N ASP A 249 -10.88 3.42 -12.07
CA ASP A 249 -10.60 4.15 -13.30
C ASP A 249 -9.08 4.25 -13.53
N ILE A 250 -8.64 3.59 -14.61
CA ILE A 250 -7.25 3.57 -15.07
C ILE A 250 -7.14 3.99 -16.53
N SER A 251 -8.16 4.70 -17.04
CA SER A 251 -8.26 5.09 -18.47
C SER A 251 -7.11 5.99 -18.95
N GLU A 252 -6.47 6.75 -18.06
CA GLU A 252 -5.31 7.58 -18.37
C GLU A 252 -3.95 6.90 -18.04
N CYS A 253 -3.99 5.67 -17.49
CA CYS A 253 -2.78 4.95 -17.06
C CYS A 253 -2.16 4.11 -18.22
N SER A 254 -1.92 4.70 -19.39
CA SER A 254 -1.47 3.99 -20.58
C SER A 254 -0.08 3.34 -20.43
N ASN A 255 0.72 3.77 -19.46
CA ASN A 255 2.03 3.20 -19.17
C ASN A 255 1.99 2.00 -18.20
N LEU A 256 0.78 1.58 -17.78
CA LEU A 256 0.63 0.54 -16.77
C LEU A 256 1.15 -0.81 -17.28
N GLN A 257 2.12 -1.38 -16.54
CA GLN A 257 2.74 -2.67 -16.80
C GLN A 257 2.31 -3.74 -15.80
N GLY A 258 1.98 -3.34 -14.59
CA GLY A 258 1.52 -4.23 -13.53
C GLY A 258 0.29 -3.68 -12.82
N LEU A 259 -0.76 -4.49 -12.77
CA LEU A 259 -1.99 -4.20 -12.04
C LEU A 259 -2.30 -5.36 -11.10
N ASP A 260 -2.46 -5.05 -9.80
CA ASP A 260 -3.09 -5.95 -8.84
C ASP A 260 -4.29 -5.24 -8.20
N CYS A 261 -5.47 -5.67 -8.60
CA CYS A 261 -6.74 -5.22 -8.05
C CYS A 261 -7.56 -6.39 -7.45
N SER A 262 -6.88 -7.51 -7.16
CA SER A 262 -7.50 -8.71 -6.58
C SER A 262 -8.12 -8.42 -5.21
N ALA A 263 -9.03 -9.28 -4.78
CA ALA A 263 -9.74 -9.17 -3.50
C ALA A 263 -10.36 -7.79 -3.29
N ASN A 264 -11.05 -7.29 -4.30
CA ASN A 264 -11.90 -6.11 -4.26
C ASN A 264 -13.35 -6.48 -4.58
N LYS A 265 -14.21 -5.48 -4.68
CA LYS A 265 -15.65 -5.64 -5.04
C LYS A 265 -15.91 -5.09 -6.45
N LEU A 266 -14.92 -5.17 -7.35
CA LEU A 266 -15.02 -4.60 -8.70
C LEU A 266 -16.07 -5.37 -9.51
N LEU A 267 -17.04 -4.65 -10.05
CA LEU A 267 -18.06 -5.20 -10.94
C LEU A 267 -17.54 -5.39 -12.36
N LYS A 268 -16.63 -4.51 -12.78
CA LYS A 268 -15.97 -4.52 -14.08
C LYS A 268 -14.59 -3.84 -13.98
N LEU A 269 -13.71 -4.18 -14.90
CA LEU A 269 -12.43 -3.54 -15.10
C LEU A 269 -12.24 -3.27 -16.58
N ASP A 270 -11.94 -2.01 -16.95
CA ASP A 270 -11.64 -1.63 -18.33
C ASP A 270 -10.14 -1.53 -18.54
N LEU A 271 -9.61 -2.37 -19.43
CA LEU A 271 -8.19 -2.42 -19.80
C LEU A 271 -7.91 -1.83 -21.19
N SER A 272 -8.93 -1.22 -21.84
CA SER A 272 -8.84 -0.74 -23.23
C SER A 272 -7.73 0.28 -23.46
N LYS A 273 -7.27 0.96 -22.39
CA LYS A 273 -6.21 1.97 -22.41
C LYS A 273 -4.88 1.49 -21.79
N CYS A 274 -4.72 0.18 -21.54
CA CYS A 274 -3.53 -0.38 -20.90
C CYS A 274 -2.75 -1.34 -21.82
N PRO A 275 -2.27 -0.92 -23.02
CA PRO A 275 -1.63 -1.80 -24.01
C PRO A 275 -0.28 -2.36 -23.53
N ASN A 276 0.35 -1.73 -22.55
CA ASN A 276 1.64 -2.11 -22.01
C ASN A 276 1.56 -3.11 -20.84
N LEU A 277 0.35 -3.61 -20.54
CA LEU A 277 0.15 -4.48 -19.39
C LEU A 277 0.86 -5.82 -19.58
N LEU A 278 1.75 -6.14 -18.61
CA LEU A 278 2.51 -7.38 -18.56
C LEU A 278 1.98 -8.35 -17.52
N LYS A 279 1.41 -7.81 -16.44
CA LYS A 279 0.93 -8.58 -15.28
C LYS A 279 -0.41 -8.06 -14.81
N LEU A 280 -1.38 -8.96 -14.76
CA LEU A 280 -2.72 -8.71 -14.26
C LEU A 280 -3.06 -9.71 -13.17
N PHE A 281 -3.37 -9.20 -11.98
CA PHE A 281 -3.94 -9.94 -10.86
C PHE A 281 -5.31 -9.33 -10.58
N CYS A 282 -6.35 -10.10 -10.84
CA CYS A 282 -7.73 -9.66 -10.75
C CYS A 282 -8.65 -10.71 -10.12
N GLY A 283 -8.08 -11.56 -9.26
CA GLY A 283 -8.85 -12.58 -8.53
C GLY A 283 -9.98 -11.97 -7.70
N GLY A 284 -11.16 -12.60 -7.73
CA GLY A 284 -12.35 -12.12 -7.07
C GLY A 284 -13.17 -11.09 -7.86
N ILE A 285 -12.81 -10.79 -9.12
CA ILE A 285 -13.62 -9.91 -10.00
C ILE A 285 -14.84 -10.66 -10.53
N LEU A 286 -16.00 -9.99 -10.58
CA LEU A 286 -17.26 -10.64 -11.01
C LEU A 286 -17.35 -10.89 -12.53
N LYS A 287 -16.64 -10.11 -13.32
CA LYS A 287 -16.61 -10.24 -14.78
C LYS A 287 -15.19 -10.05 -15.29
N MET A 288 -14.69 -11.04 -16.02
CA MET A 288 -13.37 -10.97 -16.64
C MET A 288 -13.27 -9.78 -17.59
N PRO A 289 -12.21 -8.94 -17.49
CA PRO A 289 -11.98 -7.85 -18.44
C PRO A 289 -11.65 -8.39 -19.83
N ASN A 290 -11.91 -7.57 -20.85
CA ASN A 290 -11.46 -7.87 -22.21
C ASN A 290 -9.94 -7.72 -22.31
N LEU A 291 -9.24 -8.80 -22.67
CA LEU A 291 -7.79 -8.86 -22.76
C LEU A 291 -7.23 -8.48 -24.16
N SER A 292 -8.11 -8.24 -25.15
CA SER A 292 -7.69 -7.98 -26.55
C SER A 292 -6.77 -6.76 -26.72
N ARG A 293 -6.76 -5.87 -25.72
CA ARG A 293 -5.89 -4.69 -25.72
C ARG A 293 -4.61 -4.87 -24.92
N CYS A 294 -4.36 -6.08 -24.40
CA CYS A 294 -3.18 -6.40 -23.59
C CYS A 294 -2.32 -7.50 -24.25
N PRO A 295 -1.86 -7.33 -25.50
CA PRO A 295 -1.17 -8.40 -26.26
C PRO A 295 0.16 -8.83 -25.64
N ASN A 296 0.73 -8.00 -24.77
CA ASN A 296 2.00 -8.26 -24.09
C ASN A 296 1.83 -8.96 -22.73
N LEU A 297 0.61 -9.39 -22.39
CA LEU A 297 0.34 -9.99 -21.08
C LEU A 297 1.11 -11.30 -20.90
N LYS A 298 1.93 -11.35 -19.83
CA LYS A 298 2.77 -12.50 -19.47
C LYS A 298 2.23 -13.26 -18.25
N THR A 299 1.54 -12.57 -17.36
CA THR A 299 1.00 -13.15 -16.15
C THR A 299 -0.45 -12.75 -15.99
N LEU A 300 -1.32 -13.75 -15.86
CA LEU A 300 -2.74 -13.56 -15.58
C LEU A 300 -3.14 -14.43 -14.40
N TYR A 301 -3.61 -13.78 -13.32
CA TYR A 301 -4.13 -14.44 -12.12
C TYR A 301 -5.55 -13.93 -11.88
N CYS A 302 -6.52 -14.86 -12.01
CA CYS A 302 -7.97 -14.56 -11.95
C CYS A 302 -8.74 -15.58 -11.11
N GLU A 303 -8.12 -16.02 -10.02
CA GLU A 303 -8.65 -17.02 -9.13
C GLU A 303 -9.93 -16.56 -8.43
N SER A 304 -10.77 -17.50 -8.01
CA SER A 304 -11.97 -17.25 -7.18
C SER A 304 -12.92 -16.19 -7.74
N SER A 305 -13.03 -16.12 -9.06
CA SER A 305 -13.82 -15.11 -9.79
C SER A 305 -15.17 -15.66 -10.27
N GLY A 306 -15.46 -16.95 -10.04
CA GLY A 306 -16.71 -17.60 -10.46
C GLY A 306 -16.85 -17.73 -11.98
N LEU A 307 -15.73 -17.66 -12.72
CA LEU A 307 -15.71 -17.68 -14.19
C LEU A 307 -16.19 -19.02 -14.73
N THR A 308 -17.07 -18.99 -15.73
CA THR A 308 -17.50 -20.16 -16.49
C THR A 308 -16.76 -20.31 -17.81
N THR A 309 -16.17 -19.22 -18.31
CA THR A 309 -15.34 -19.16 -19.52
C THR A 309 -14.16 -18.23 -19.30
N LEU A 310 -13.06 -18.47 -20.02
CA LEU A 310 -11.87 -17.62 -20.01
C LEU A 310 -11.32 -17.56 -21.43
N ASP A 311 -11.39 -16.39 -22.05
CA ASP A 311 -10.87 -16.14 -23.39
C ASP A 311 -9.42 -15.67 -23.31
N LEU A 312 -8.50 -16.47 -23.89
CA LEU A 312 -7.07 -16.22 -23.96
C LEU A 312 -6.57 -16.07 -25.40
N SER A 313 -7.48 -15.94 -26.37
CA SER A 313 -7.17 -15.90 -27.82
C SER A 313 -6.16 -14.79 -28.18
N GLU A 314 -6.17 -13.68 -27.45
CA GLU A 314 -5.31 -12.53 -27.66
C GLU A 314 -4.13 -12.44 -26.67
N CYS A 315 -3.75 -13.58 -26.04
CA CYS A 315 -2.69 -13.62 -25.03
C CYS A 315 -1.49 -14.50 -25.43
N PRO A 316 -0.87 -14.31 -26.62
CA PRO A 316 0.17 -15.22 -27.13
C PRO A 316 1.47 -15.22 -26.31
N ASN A 317 1.68 -14.16 -25.52
CA ASN A 317 2.87 -14.00 -24.69
C ASN A 317 2.69 -14.51 -23.24
N LEU A 318 1.56 -15.19 -22.95
CA LEU A 318 1.26 -15.65 -21.60
C LEU A 318 2.24 -16.75 -21.18
N THR A 319 2.94 -16.52 -20.04
CA THR A 319 3.89 -17.47 -19.45
C THR A 319 3.37 -18.07 -18.15
N SER A 320 2.46 -17.38 -17.45
CA SER A 320 1.89 -17.85 -16.19
C SER A 320 0.40 -17.56 -16.13
N LEU A 321 -0.39 -18.60 -15.91
CA LEU A 321 -1.83 -18.54 -15.74
C LEU A 321 -2.22 -19.19 -14.41
N ALA A 322 -2.98 -18.43 -13.56
CA ALA A 322 -3.69 -18.97 -12.43
C ALA A 322 -5.18 -18.62 -12.55
N CYS A 323 -6.00 -19.66 -12.71
CA CYS A 323 -7.45 -19.56 -12.82
C CYS A 323 -8.16 -20.54 -11.88
N GLU A 324 -7.54 -20.84 -10.75
CA GLU A 324 -8.03 -21.77 -9.72
C GLU A 324 -9.34 -21.27 -9.11
N TYR A 325 -10.13 -22.21 -8.53
CA TYR A 325 -11.36 -21.90 -7.81
C TYR A 325 -12.40 -21.13 -8.66
N ASN A 326 -12.57 -21.55 -9.91
CA ASN A 326 -13.57 -21.02 -10.84
C ASN A 326 -14.61 -22.11 -11.20
N LYS A 327 -15.37 -21.89 -12.26
CA LYS A 327 -16.38 -22.83 -12.77
C LYS A 327 -16.13 -23.14 -14.23
N LEU A 328 -14.86 -23.15 -14.66
CA LEU A 328 -14.48 -23.42 -16.05
C LEU A 328 -14.79 -24.88 -16.38
N THR A 329 -15.54 -25.11 -17.46
CA THR A 329 -15.78 -26.45 -18.00
C THR A 329 -14.85 -26.79 -19.17
N THR A 330 -14.25 -25.77 -19.76
CA THR A 330 -13.25 -25.84 -20.83
C THR A 330 -12.19 -24.77 -20.61
N LEU A 331 -10.97 -25.02 -21.09
CA LEU A 331 -9.87 -24.05 -21.07
C LEU A 331 -9.07 -24.23 -22.37
N ASP A 332 -9.20 -23.27 -23.28
CA ASP A 332 -8.45 -23.27 -24.55
C ASP A 332 -7.10 -22.58 -24.36
N LEU A 333 -6.02 -23.33 -24.54
CA LEU A 333 -4.63 -22.87 -24.45
C LEU A 333 -3.93 -22.84 -25.81
N SER A 334 -4.67 -23.03 -26.91
CA SER A 334 -4.10 -23.13 -28.27
C SER A 334 -3.32 -21.90 -28.73
N LYS A 335 -3.64 -20.75 -28.12
CA LYS A 335 -2.98 -19.45 -28.37
C LYS A 335 -1.94 -19.07 -27.32
N CYS A 336 -1.57 -19.97 -26.39
CA CYS A 336 -0.62 -19.70 -25.31
C CYS A 336 0.66 -20.59 -25.41
N PRO A 337 1.44 -20.56 -26.52
CA PRO A 337 2.57 -21.46 -26.71
C PRO A 337 3.73 -21.23 -25.75
N ASN A 338 3.78 -20.06 -25.11
CA ASN A 338 4.82 -19.67 -24.17
C ASN A 338 4.50 -20.03 -22.71
N LEU A 339 3.39 -20.75 -22.46
CA LEU A 339 2.95 -21.04 -21.09
C LEU A 339 3.94 -21.96 -20.38
N GLU A 340 4.47 -21.46 -19.23
CA GLU A 340 5.41 -22.18 -18.37
C GLU A 340 4.76 -22.68 -17.07
N SER A 341 3.72 -21.99 -16.61
CA SER A 341 3.03 -22.33 -15.37
C SER A 341 1.53 -22.22 -15.53
N LEU A 342 0.81 -23.31 -15.23
CA LEU A 342 -0.64 -23.39 -15.27
C LEU A 342 -1.16 -23.88 -13.91
N TYR A 343 -2.02 -23.08 -13.28
CA TYR A 343 -2.74 -23.40 -12.07
C TYR A 343 -4.24 -23.27 -12.36
N CYS A 344 -4.92 -24.40 -12.54
CA CYS A 344 -6.35 -24.45 -12.86
C CYS A 344 -7.14 -25.39 -11.93
N ARG A 345 -6.60 -25.62 -10.73
CA ARG A 345 -7.23 -26.43 -9.69
C ARG A 345 -8.64 -25.93 -9.35
N ASP A 346 -9.50 -26.87 -8.90
CA ASP A 346 -10.87 -26.60 -8.45
C ASP A 346 -11.69 -25.83 -9.52
N ASN A 347 -11.93 -26.56 -10.64
CA ASN A 347 -12.78 -26.14 -11.76
C ASN A 347 -13.62 -27.38 -12.19
N GLY A 348 -14.38 -27.28 -13.27
CA GLY A 348 -15.17 -28.38 -13.84
C GLY A 348 -14.60 -28.87 -15.18
N LEU A 349 -13.28 -28.83 -15.37
CA LEU A 349 -12.64 -29.21 -16.63
C LEU A 349 -12.77 -30.71 -16.85
N LYS A 350 -13.35 -31.11 -17.99
CA LYS A 350 -13.45 -32.52 -18.42
C LYS A 350 -12.27 -32.98 -19.25
N THR A 351 -11.63 -32.06 -19.93
CA THR A 351 -10.43 -32.26 -20.76
C THR A 351 -9.50 -31.08 -20.62
N LEU A 352 -8.21 -31.31 -20.80
CA LEU A 352 -7.19 -30.24 -20.78
C LEU A 352 -6.14 -30.60 -21.86
N ASP A 353 -6.17 -29.89 -23.00
CA ASP A 353 -5.20 -30.07 -24.07
C ASP A 353 -3.97 -29.17 -23.80
N LEU A 354 -2.83 -29.82 -23.62
CA LEU A 354 -1.52 -29.16 -23.38
C LEU A 354 -0.59 -29.28 -24.61
N SER A 355 -1.08 -29.82 -25.73
CA SER A 355 -0.26 -30.08 -26.95
C SER A 355 0.38 -28.81 -27.52
N LYS A 356 -0.23 -27.65 -27.27
CA LYS A 356 0.26 -26.31 -27.68
C LYS A 356 1.09 -25.58 -26.63
N CYS A 357 1.39 -26.21 -25.49
CA CYS A 357 2.16 -25.63 -24.40
C CYS A 357 3.48 -26.36 -24.14
N PRO A 358 4.41 -26.42 -25.12
CA PRO A 358 5.64 -27.24 -25.02
C PRO A 358 6.59 -26.77 -23.92
N ASN A 359 6.45 -25.53 -23.47
CA ASN A 359 7.30 -24.94 -22.45
C ASN A 359 6.77 -25.11 -21.02
N LEU A 360 5.67 -25.87 -20.81
CA LEU A 360 5.04 -26.02 -19.51
C LEU A 360 5.95 -26.76 -18.52
N LYS A 361 6.25 -26.14 -17.38
CA LYS A 361 7.13 -26.63 -16.31
C LYS A 361 6.38 -26.94 -15.03
N SER A 362 5.27 -26.21 -14.80
CA SER A 362 4.47 -26.33 -13.58
C SER A 362 3.00 -26.45 -13.93
N LEU A 363 2.36 -27.51 -13.44
CA LEU A 363 0.94 -27.77 -13.63
C LEU A 363 0.29 -28.11 -12.29
N ASN A 364 -0.82 -27.44 -11.99
CA ASN A 364 -1.76 -27.87 -10.96
C ASN A 364 -3.17 -27.87 -11.57
N CYS A 365 -3.70 -29.05 -11.83
CA CYS A 365 -5.05 -29.27 -12.36
C CYS A 365 -5.88 -30.17 -11.45
N GLU A 366 -5.51 -30.32 -10.18
CA GLU A 366 -6.25 -31.06 -9.17
C GLU A 366 -7.69 -30.56 -9.02
N GLU A 367 -8.56 -31.44 -8.50
CA GLU A 367 -9.98 -31.09 -8.25
C GLU A 367 -10.69 -30.58 -9.54
N ASN A 368 -10.53 -31.33 -10.65
CA ASN A 368 -11.26 -31.21 -11.89
C ASN A 368 -11.89 -32.58 -12.28
N ASP A 369 -12.72 -32.59 -13.32
CA ASP A 369 -13.41 -33.78 -13.83
C ASP A 369 -12.65 -34.44 -15.01
N LEU A 370 -11.31 -34.31 -15.05
CA LEU A 370 -10.47 -34.81 -16.15
C LEU A 370 -10.57 -36.31 -16.27
N LYS A 371 -10.73 -36.79 -17.52
CA LYS A 371 -10.81 -38.22 -17.88
C LYS A 371 -9.55 -38.67 -18.64
#